data_fb1b2f2abc4b8a8aa1fe37c41b9ba403
#
_entry.id   fb1b2f2abc4b8a8aa1fe37c41b9ba403
#
_cell.length_a   1.000
_cell.length_b   1.000
_cell.length_c   1.000
_cell.angle_alpha   90.00
_cell.angle_beta   90.00
_cell.angle_gamma   90.00
#
_symmetry.space_group_name_H-M   'P 1'
#
loop_
_entity.id
_entity.type
_entity.pdbx_description
1 polymer ?
#
loop_
_entity_poly.entity_id
_entity_poly.type
_entity_poly.pdbx_seq_one_letter_code
_entity_poly.pdbx_strand_id
1 'polypeptide(L)'
;MKKKSKPETPAVQPAPALFGEAVPAPAPAVKGGLLAFSYSKMSLYEECPLKYKFKYIDKIKEEPKFYFAFGSAIHAALEFLYSVKAPPFPTVEELCEAFRLEWNSKSYLEKGYRTPQKSEDDYQKGLLMLRAYYEHNRARFAPPFLVEYSTDVEVDGLLVRIIADKIEHQGGGRLLVTDYKTGKDVKRQPSQLYMYQKIVELDPRLREKIAETYGERVASVRVSQMLYYHVPTNKEYHFERADDREIGGFWERVLGVADSIKGLKFDPTPGEMQCKWCDYKALCPHFYGGHPRPLQTLPAAQEHIEILVDRYGRLKEKMDEIQAQLAEVTEQIGRAAKDGGEYAGNSYTARVSKAHKWAFPDREAVIGVLNQFDLYQRAMSLTLSGISGVLDSADLSEEARRKLLEQAVKKTAVEIKVERKPGT
;
A
#
# COMPACT_ATOMS: atom_id res chain seq x y z
N MET A 1 64.44 -15.71 -41.34
CA MET A 1 63.16 -15.85 -40.58
C MET A 1 62.54 -14.46 -40.36
N LYS A 2 61.54 -14.11 -41.13
CA LYS A 2 60.86 -12.82 -41.02
C LYS A 2 59.66 -12.95 -40.01
N LYS A 3 59.70 -12.20 -38.92
CA LYS A 3 58.58 -12.10 -37.98
C LYS A 3 57.43 -11.30 -38.63
N LYS A 4 56.25 -11.92 -38.72
CA LYS A 4 55.00 -11.26 -39.14
C LYS A 4 54.46 -10.43 -37.95
N SER A 5 54.29 -9.12 -38.17
CA SER A 5 53.59 -8.21 -37.29
C SER A 5 52.09 -8.48 -37.31
N LYS A 6 51.43 -8.48 -36.12
CA LYS A 6 49.98 -8.52 -35.97
C LYS A 6 49.36 -7.19 -36.37
N PRO A 7 48.17 -7.17 -36.97
CA PRO A 7 47.48 -5.90 -37.26
C PRO A 7 46.92 -5.27 -35.97
N GLU A 8 47.14 -3.98 -35.82
CA GLU A 8 46.55 -3.14 -34.77
C GLU A 8 45.06 -2.96 -35.01
N THR A 9 44.28 -3.21 -33.96
CA THR A 9 42.83 -2.91 -33.94
C THR A 9 42.61 -1.42 -33.80
N PRO A 10 41.74 -0.78 -34.60
CA PRO A 10 41.48 0.66 -34.47
C PRO A 10 40.77 0.99 -33.17
N ALA A 11 41.25 2.05 -32.51
CA ALA A 11 40.65 2.58 -31.31
C ALA A 11 39.21 3.05 -31.56
N VAL A 12 38.25 2.46 -30.85
CA VAL A 12 36.84 2.90 -30.84
C VAL A 12 36.77 4.21 -30.04
N GLN A 13 36.39 5.29 -30.71
CA GLN A 13 36.08 6.54 -30.05
C GLN A 13 34.82 6.38 -29.16
N PRO A 14 34.81 6.91 -27.94
CA PRO A 14 33.60 6.85 -27.09
C PRO A 14 32.49 7.69 -27.71
N ALA A 15 31.29 7.11 -27.79
CA ALA A 15 30.11 7.82 -28.24
C ALA A 15 29.77 8.98 -27.28
N PRO A 16 29.21 10.10 -27.79
CA PRO A 16 28.85 11.23 -26.94
C PRO A 16 27.77 10.87 -25.95
N ALA A 17 27.91 11.34 -24.70
CA ALA A 17 26.98 11.14 -23.62
C ALA A 17 25.58 11.71 -23.98
N LEU A 18 24.61 10.84 -24.18
CA LEU A 18 23.22 11.16 -24.57
C LEU A 18 22.27 11.29 -23.37
N PHE A 19 22.80 11.42 -22.15
CA PHE A 19 21.89 11.52 -20.98
C PHE A 19 22.24 12.77 -20.17
N GLY A 20 21.21 13.63 -20.06
CA GLY A 20 21.21 14.80 -19.18
C GLY A 20 21.49 14.42 -17.73
N GLU A 21 21.83 15.41 -16.93
CA GLU A 21 22.14 15.30 -15.49
C GLU A 21 21.18 14.40 -14.75
N ALA A 22 21.71 13.52 -13.92
CA ALA A 22 20.92 12.62 -13.07
C ALA A 22 19.94 13.43 -12.24
N VAL A 23 18.64 13.16 -12.41
CA VAL A 23 17.61 13.74 -11.54
C VAL A 23 17.92 13.30 -10.12
N PRO A 24 18.15 14.26 -9.18
CA PRO A 24 18.47 13.90 -7.81
C PRO A 24 17.35 13.03 -7.22
N ALA A 25 17.73 11.97 -6.51
CA ALA A 25 16.77 11.10 -5.82
C ALA A 25 15.83 11.96 -4.96
N PRO A 26 14.50 11.69 -4.95
CA PRO A 26 13.58 12.45 -4.13
C PRO A 26 14.03 12.39 -2.67
N ALA A 27 13.99 13.55 -2.00
CA ALA A 27 14.42 13.68 -0.61
C ALA A 27 13.50 12.87 0.32
N PRO A 28 14.02 12.36 1.47
CA PRO A 28 13.20 11.72 2.48
C PRO A 28 12.05 12.63 2.93
N ALA A 29 10.91 12.04 3.31
CA ALA A 29 9.74 12.79 3.74
C ALA A 29 10.08 13.63 4.99
N VAL A 30 10.18 14.95 4.79
CA VAL A 30 10.49 15.94 5.83
C VAL A 30 9.19 16.71 6.13
N LYS A 31 8.80 16.77 7.41
CA LYS A 31 7.67 17.56 7.90
C LYS A 31 8.20 18.66 8.80
N GLY A 32 8.08 19.91 8.39
CA GLY A 32 8.61 21.05 9.16
C GLY A 32 10.14 21.03 9.34
N GLY A 33 10.91 20.48 8.39
CA GLY A 33 12.38 20.35 8.50
C GLY A 33 12.85 19.07 9.21
N LEU A 34 11.95 18.29 9.82
CA LEU A 34 12.27 17.09 10.60
C LEU A 34 12.07 15.82 9.77
N LEU A 35 12.97 14.86 9.89
CA LEU A 35 12.79 13.54 9.29
C LEU A 35 11.67 12.78 10.02
N ALA A 36 10.59 12.45 9.30
CA ALA A 36 9.51 11.62 9.84
C ALA A 36 9.99 10.17 10.04
N PHE A 37 10.00 9.69 11.27
CA PHE A 37 10.60 8.43 11.68
C PHE A 37 9.62 7.53 12.44
N SER A 38 9.86 6.22 12.45
CA SER A 38 9.13 5.24 13.26
C SER A 38 9.93 3.94 13.37
N TYR A 39 9.55 3.06 14.29
CA TYR A 39 10.21 1.76 14.43
C TYR A 39 10.14 0.92 13.14
N SER A 40 9.00 0.91 12.45
CA SER A 40 8.87 0.17 11.19
C SER A 40 9.78 0.70 10.09
N LYS A 41 9.99 2.02 10.02
CA LYS A 41 10.95 2.64 9.10
C LYS A 41 12.39 2.25 9.43
N MET A 42 12.76 2.32 10.71
CA MET A 42 14.07 1.89 11.20
C MET A 42 14.33 0.43 10.86
N SER A 43 13.41 -0.47 11.26
CA SER A 43 13.55 -1.91 11.04
C SER A 43 13.67 -2.26 9.55
N LEU A 44 12.92 -1.56 8.68
CA LEU A 44 13.02 -1.78 7.23
C LEU A 44 14.34 -1.30 6.66
N TYR A 45 14.88 -0.16 7.15
CA TYR A 45 16.18 0.35 6.73
C TYR A 45 17.29 -0.62 7.16
N GLU A 46 17.26 -1.11 8.40
CA GLU A 46 18.19 -2.11 8.90
C GLU A 46 18.10 -3.44 8.17
N GLU A 47 16.91 -3.84 7.73
CA GLU A 47 16.73 -5.02 6.87
C GLU A 47 17.39 -4.83 5.52
N CYS A 48 17.12 -3.73 4.83
CA CYS A 48 17.74 -3.35 3.57
C CYS A 48 17.50 -1.87 3.26
N PRO A 49 18.55 -1.02 3.25
CA PRO A 49 18.43 0.41 2.93
C PRO A 49 17.78 0.67 1.57
N LEU A 50 18.08 -0.12 0.55
CA LEU A 50 17.47 0.01 -0.77
C LEU A 50 15.97 -0.33 -0.76
N LYS A 51 15.55 -1.33 0.02
CA LYS A 51 14.13 -1.64 0.22
C LYS A 51 13.38 -0.48 0.88
N TYR A 52 14.02 0.15 1.88
CA TYR A 52 13.50 1.38 2.50
C TYR A 52 13.35 2.51 1.47
N LYS A 53 14.36 2.73 0.61
CA LYS A 53 14.32 3.74 -0.45
C LYS A 53 13.12 3.49 -1.37
N PHE A 54 12.99 2.30 -1.92
CA PHE A 54 11.88 1.97 -2.81
C PHE A 54 10.51 2.23 -2.16
N LYS A 55 10.34 1.85 -0.90
CA LYS A 55 9.06 2.00 -0.21
C LYS A 55 8.75 3.44 0.20
N TYR A 56 9.69 4.14 0.83
CA TYR A 56 9.42 5.41 1.50
C TYR A 56 9.89 6.65 0.73
N ILE A 57 10.90 6.53 -0.10
CA ILE A 57 11.42 7.63 -0.91
C ILE A 57 10.79 7.59 -2.31
N ASP A 58 10.97 6.49 -3.02
CA ASP A 58 10.45 6.30 -4.38
C ASP A 58 8.95 6.00 -4.39
N LYS A 59 8.36 5.67 -3.22
CA LYS A 59 6.94 5.36 -3.01
C LYS A 59 6.41 4.27 -3.93
N ILE A 60 7.24 3.28 -4.24
CA ILE A 60 6.85 2.13 -5.05
C ILE A 60 5.95 1.25 -4.19
N LYS A 61 4.72 1.04 -4.65
CA LYS A 61 3.69 0.30 -3.91
C LYS A 61 4.06 -1.18 -3.81
N GLU A 62 4.02 -1.71 -2.58
CA GLU A 62 4.16 -3.15 -2.33
C GLU A 62 2.85 -3.88 -2.66
N GLU A 63 2.98 -5.16 -3.05
CA GLU A 63 1.82 -6.02 -3.14
C GLU A 63 1.17 -6.21 -1.77
N PRO A 64 -0.17 -6.28 -1.69
CA PRO A 64 -0.85 -6.55 -0.44
C PRO A 64 -0.37 -7.87 0.18
N LYS A 65 -0.19 -7.89 1.48
CA LYS A 65 0.28 -9.08 2.20
C LYS A 65 -0.77 -9.56 3.19
N PHE A 66 -1.24 -10.77 3.00
CA PHE A 66 -2.31 -11.36 3.79
C PHE A 66 -2.07 -11.30 5.30
N TYR A 67 -0.82 -11.46 5.74
CA TYR A 67 -0.49 -11.43 7.17
C TYR A 67 -0.61 -10.02 7.78
N PHE A 68 -0.46 -8.94 7.00
CA PHE A 68 -0.77 -7.59 7.48
C PHE A 68 -2.28 -7.38 7.60
N ALA A 69 -3.06 -7.82 6.61
CA ALA A 69 -4.51 -7.73 6.67
C ALA A 69 -5.07 -8.54 7.85
N PHE A 70 -4.54 -9.75 8.08
CA PHE A 70 -4.90 -10.59 9.22
C PHE A 70 -4.57 -9.90 10.55
N GLY A 71 -3.35 -9.38 10.68
CA GLY A 71 -2.93 -8.66 11.88
C GLY A 71 -3.80 -7.44 12.15
N SER A 72 -4.02 -6.59 11.15
CA SER A 72 -4.86 -5.39 11.29
C SER A 72 -6.27 -5.71 11.73
N ALA A 73 -6.89 -6.77 11.20
CA ALA A 73 -8.24 -7.15 11.61
C ALA A 73 -8.32 -7.65 13.06
N ILE A 74 -7.29 -8.38 13.54
CA ILE A 74 -7.20 -8.77 14.97
C ILE A 74 -7.00 -7.55 15.86
N HIS A 75 -6.11 -6.61 15.49
CA HIS A 75 -5.89 -5.37 16.25
C HIS A 75 -7.16 -4.53 16.33
N ALA A 76 -7.88 -4.34 15.22
CA ALA A 76 -9.15 -3.61 15.20
C ALA A 76 -10.21 -4.23 16.12
N ALA A 77 -10.29 -5.56 16.19
CA ALA A 77 -11.18 -6.24 17.12
C ALA A 77 -10.77 -6.04 18.58
N LEU A 78 -9.47 -6.09 18.89
CA LEU A 78 -8.97 -5.83 20.25
C LEU A 78 -9.11 -4.37 20.65
N GLU A 79 -8.90 -3.43 19.71
CA GLU A 79 -9.21 -2.02 19.90
C GLU A 79 -10.69 -1.82 20.27
N PHE A 80 -11.61 -2.43 19.51
CA PHE A 80 -13.04 -2.39 19.82
C PHE A 80 -13.33 -2.92 21.22
N LEU A 81 -12.77 -4.06 21.63
CA LEU A 81 -12.95 -4.65 22.94
C LEU A 81 -12.57 -3.70 24.08
N TYR A 82 -11.46 -2.97 23.92
CA TYR A 82 -10.91 -2.10 24.95
C TYR A 82 -11.26 -0.61 24.79
N SER A 83 -12.07 -0.24 23.80
CA SER A 83 -12.52 1.14 23.61
C SER A 83 -13.58 1.59 24.62
N VAL A 84 -14.02 0.69 25.51
CA VAL A 84 -14.97 1.00 26.57
C VAL A 84 -14.32 1.73 27.75
N LYS A 85 -15.01 2.74 28.28
CA LYS A 85 -14.55 3.51 29.45
C LYS A 85 -14.92 2.88 30.80
N ALA A 86 -15.89 1.99 30.79
CA ALA A 86 -16.40 1.29 32.00
C ALA A 86 -17.10 0.00 31.58
N PRO A 87 -17.16 -1.04 32.47
CA PRO A 87 -17.99 -2.22 32.24
C PRO A 87 -19.46 -1.89 31.97
N PRO A 88 -20.21 -2.70 31.23
CA PRO A 88 -19.77 -4.03 30.72
C PRO A 88 -18.86 -3.92 29.48
N PHE A 89 -17.92 -4.84 29.38
CA PHE A 89 -17.13 -5.04 28.15
C PHE A 89 -17.99 -5.69 27.06
N PRO A 90 -17.65 -5.49 25.77
CA PRO A 90 -18.26 -6.22 24.67
C PRO A 90 -18.23 -7.73 24.91
N THR A 91 -19.27 -8.42 24.47
CA THR A 91 -19.35 -9.87 24.50
C THR A 91 -18.38 -10.49 23.49
N VAL A 92 -18.13 -11.78 23.58
CA VAL A 92 -17.28 -12.49 22.61
C VAL A 92 -17.91 -12.48 21.22
N GLU A 93 -19.23 -12.47 21.11
CA GLU A 93 -19.97 -12.34 19.85
C GLU A 93 -19.74 -10.97 19.20
N GLU A 94 -19.81 -9.88 19.99
CA GLU A 94 -19.54 -8.52 19.52
C GLU A 94 -18.08 -8.33 19.10
N LEU A 95 -17.14 -8.93 19.86
CA LEU A 95 -15.72 -8.97 19.49
C LEU A 95 -15.50 -9.67 18.13
N CYS A 96 -16.14 -10.83 17.95
CA CYS A 96 -16.07 -11.57 16.68
C CYS A 96 -16.74 -10.81 15.54
N GLU A 97 -17.82 -10.07 15.83
CA GLU A 97 -18.49 -9.23 14.85
C GLU A 97 -17.60 -8.04 14.40
N ALA A 98 -16.92 -7.38 15.32
CA ALA A 98 -15.96 -6.33 15.00
C ALA A 98 -14.84 -6.84 14.07
N PHE A 99 -14.30 -8.03 14.35
CA PHE A 99 -13.36 -8.69 13.46
C PHE A 99 -13.96 -8.98 12.09
N ARG A 100 -15.19 -9.50 12.03
CA ARG A 100 -15.90 -9.83 10.78
C ARG A 100 -16.08 -8.59 9.91
N LEU A 101 -16.48 -7.47 10.51
CA LEU A 101 -16.69 -6.20 9.79
C LEU A 101 -15.39 -5.70 9.17
N GLU A 102 -14.31 -5.66 9.93
CA GLU A 102 -13.00 -5.27 9.40
C GLU A 102 -12.50 -6.25 8.34
N TRP A 103 -12.65 -7.57 8.58
CA TRP A 103 -12.23 -8.59 7.62
C TRP A 103 -12.93 -8.47 6.28
N ASN A 104 -14.25 -8.19 6.29
CA ASN A 104 -15.06 -8.09 5.09
C ASN A 104 -15.03 -6.71 4.42
N SER A 105 -14.31 -5.73 5.01
CA SER A 105 -14.13 -4.39 4.42
C SER A 105 -13.35 -4.43 3.10
N LYS A 106 -12.60 -5.52 2.85
CA LYS A 106 -11.76 -5.73 1.67
C LYS A 106 -11.98 -7.13 1.10
N SER A 107 -11.89 -7.26 -0.21
CA SER A 107 -11.88 -8.55 -0.89
C SER A 107 -10.65 -9.39 -0.50
N TYR A 108 -10.66 -10.68 -0.80
CA TYR A 108 -9.50 -11.55 -0.52
C TYR A 108 -8.24 -11.14 -1.30
N LEU A 109 -8.40 -10.61 -2.52
CA LEU A 109 -7.29 -10.10 -3.34
C LEU A 109 -6.67 -8.83 -2.72
N GLU A 110 -7.50 -7.87 -2.30
CA GLU A 110 -7.04 -6.65 -1.64
C GLU A 110 -6.34 -6.93 -0.31
N LYS A 111 -6.70 -8.03 0.35
CA LYS A 111 -6.01 -8.55 1.55
C LYS A 111 -4.70 -9.27 1.21
N GLY A 112 -4.40 -9.52 -0.08
CA GLY A 112 -3.18 -10.21 -0.53
C GLY A 112 -3.27 -11.74 -0.51
N TYR A 113 -4.47 -12.31 -0.47
CA TYR A 113 -4.66 -13.76 -0.62
C TYR A 113 -4.73 -14.15 -2.09
N ARG A 114 -4.16 -15.29 -2.42
CA ARG A 114 -4.18 -15.85 -3.78
C ARG A 114 -5.46 -16.63 -4.09
N THR A 115 -6.14 -17.11 -3.06
CA THR A 115 -7.37 -17.91 -3.20
C THR A 115 -8.38 -17.52 -2.13
N PRO A 116 -9.70 -17.56 -2.45
CA PRO A 116 -10.75 -17.33 -1.45
C PRO A 116 -10.66 -18.30 -0.28
N GLN A 117 -10.34 -19.59 -0.55
CA GLN A 117 -10.27 -20.63 0.47
C GLN A 117 -9.21 -20.28 1.54
N LYS A 118 -8.02 -19.83 1.13
CA LYS A 118 -6.99 -19.45 2.10
C LYS A 118 -7.39 -18.23 2.94
N SER A 119 -8.14 -17.28 2.35
CA SER A 119 -8.72 -16.16 3.10
C SER A 119 -9.75 -16.64 4.11
N GLU A 120 -10.59 -17.60 3.74
CA GLU A 120 -11.58 -18.18 4.65
C GLU A 120 -10.92 -18.96 5.79
N ASP A 121 -9.89 -19.77 5.50
CA ASP A 121 -9.14 -20.50 6.54
C ASP A 121 -8.55 -19.55 7.59
N ASP A 122 -7.95 -18.44 7.16
CA ASP A 122 -7.39 -17.44 8.06
C ASP A 122 -8.50 -16.65 8.79
N TYR A 123 -9.66 -16.40 8.16
CA TYR A 123 -10.82 -15.85 8.84
C TYR A 123 -11.29 -16.72 10.00
N GLN A 124 -11.48 -18.02 9.76
CA GLN A 124 -11.88 -18.96 10.81
C GLN A 124 -10.83 -19.06 11.92
N LYS A 125 -9.55 -19.04 11.54
CA LYS A 125 -8.44 -18.99 12.50
C LYS A 125 -8.49 -17.71 13.35
N GLY A 126 -8.83 -16.56 12.78
CA GLY A 126 -8.98 -15.29 13.49
C GLY A 126 -10.10 -15.34 14.53
N LEU A 127 -11.26 -15.90 14.17
CA LEU A 127 -12.38 -16.09 15.10
C LEU A 127 -12.01 -16.99 16.27
N LEU A 128 -11.34 -18.12 16.01
CA LEU A 128 -10.88 -19.04 17.06
C LEU A 128 -9.86 -18.35 18.00
N MET A 129 -8.94 -17.58 17.44
CA MET A 129 -7.93 -16.84 18.20
C MET A 129 -8.57 -15.80 19.12
N LEU A 130 -9.54 -15.03 18.64
CA LEU A 130 -10.24 -14.00 19.42
C LEU A 130 -11.12 -14.62 20.52
N ARG A 131 -11.80 -15.73 20.24
CA ARG A 131 -12.55 -16.48 21.27
C ARG A 131 -11.62 -17.00 22.36
N ALA A 132 -10.49 -17.59 22.00
CA ALA A 132 -9.49 -18.06 22.94
C ALA A 132 -8.89 -16.91 23.77
N TYR A 133 -8.61 -15.76 23.13
CA TYR A 133 -8.16 -14.55 23.81
C TYR A 133 -9.19 -14.06 24.83
N TYR A 134 -10.44 -13.98 24.42
CA TYR A 134 -11.55 -13.53 25.27
C TYR A 134 -11.69 -14.41 26.50
N GLU A 135 -11.81 -15.73 26.33
CA GLU A 135 -11.96 -16.68 27.44
C GLU A 135 -10.78 -16.65 28.40
N HIS A 136 -9.57 -16.50 27.87
CA HIS A 136 -8.35 -16.44 28.68
C HIS A 136 -8.27 -15.16 29.53
N ASN A 137 -8.78 -14.03 29.00
CA ASN A 137 -8.56 -12.72 29.61
C ASN A 137 -9.81 -12.12 30.28
N ARG A 138 -11.04 -12.63 30.04
CA ARG A 138 -12.30 -12.00 30.50
C ARG A 138 -12.35 -11.66 31.99
N ALA A 139 -11.74 -12.48 32.84
CA ALA A 139 -11.70 -12.22 34.28
C ALA A 139 -10.75 -11.05 34.66
N ARG A 140 -9.89 -10.61 33.74
CA ARG A 140 -8.90 -9.56 33.93
C ARG A 140 -9.22 -8.29 33.10
N PHE A 141 -10.35 -8.26 32.41
CA PHE A 141 -10.70 -7.08 31.61
C PHE A 141 -10.85 -5.84 32.50
N ALA A 142 -10.08 -4.83 32.19
CA ALA A 142 -10.15 -3.53 32.80
C ALA A 142 -10.04 -2.45 31.71
N PRO A 143 -10.76 -1.32 31.83
CA PRO A 143 -10.62 -0.22 30.90
C PRO A 143 -9.17 0.28 30.91
N PRO A 144 -8.49 0.30 29.77
CA PRO A 144 -7.14 0.84 29.71
C PRO A 144 -7.18 2.37 29.79
N PHE A 145 -6.02 2.97 30.02
CA PHE A 145 -5.89 4.41 29.93
C PHE A 145 -6.04 4.90 28.48
N LEU A 146 -5.35 4.24 27.54
CA LEU A 146 -5.43 4.56 26.11
C LEU A 146 -5.38 3.28 25.27
N VAL A 147 -6.07 3.30 24.12
CA VAL A 147 -6.07 2.26 23.10
C VAL A 147 -5.64 2.89 21.79
N GLU A 148 -4.84 2.19 20.96
CA GLU A 148 -4.31 2.67 19.67
C GLU A 148 -3.76 4.10 19.78
N TYR A 149 -2.97 4.33 20.84
CA TYR A 149 -2.44 5.66 21.10
C TYR A 149 -1.41 6.06 20.06
N SER A 150 -1.85 6.92 19.13
CA SER A 150 -1.00 7.49 18.09
C SER A 150 -0.47 8.86 18.52
N THR A 151 0.84 9.02 18.48
CA THR A 151 1.50 10.28 18.83
C THR A 151 2.73 10.52 17.95
N ASP A 152 2.96 11.82 17.65
CA ASP A 152 4.19 12.31 17.02
C ASP A 152 4.93 13.18 18.03
N VAL A 153 6.18 12.84 18.33
CA VAL A 153 7.04 13.61 19.25
C VAL A 153 8.31 14.03 18.52
N GLU A 154 8.67 15.30 18.65
CA GLU A 154 9.94 15.82 18.17
C GLU A 154 11.03 15.49 19.18
N VAL A 155 12.10 14.81 18.71
CA VAL A 155 13.24 14.44 19.53
C VAL A 155 14.48 14.32 18.64
N ASP A 156 15.57 14.99 19.04
CA ASP A 156 16.89 14.96 18.40
C ASP A 156 16.85 15.18 16.86
N GLY A 157 16.01 16.13 16.40
CA GLY A 157 15.86 16.46 14.97
C GLY A 157 15.07 15.42 14.15
N LEU A 158 14.31 14.56 14.83
CA LEU A 158 13.38 13.60 14.24
C LEU A 158 11.95 13.90 14.68
N LEU A 159 10.98 13.69 13.82
CA LEU A 159 9.57 13.59 14.18
C LEU A 159 9.20 12.11 14.28
N VAL A 160 9.21 11.58 15.51
CA VAL A 160 9.03 10.15 15.75
C VAL A 160 7.57 9.83 16.02
N ARG A 161 7.00 8.99 15.17
CA ARG A 161 5.65 8.47 15.35
C ARG A 161 5.68 7.10 16.00
N ILE A 162 4.85 6.94 17.03
CA ILE A 162 4.48 5.63 17.58
C ILE A 162 2.96 5.45 17.53
N ILE A 163 2.54 4.19 17.52
CA ILE A 163 1.17 3.74 17.77
C ILE A 163 1.30 2.63 18.78
N ALA A 164 0.79 2.84 20.00
CA ALA A 164 0.81 1.84 21.07
C ALA A 164 -0.58 1.23 21.20
N ASP A 165 -0.68 -0.10 21.06
CA ASP A 165 -1.97 -0.80 21.01
C ASP A 165 -2.78 -0.59 22.28
N LYS A 166 -2.14 -0.70 23.46
CA LYS A 166 -2.79 -0.50 24.76
C LYS A 166 -1.82 0.11 25.77
N ILE A 167 -2.28 1.15 26.47
CA ILE A 167 -1.56 1.76 27.59
C ILE A 167 -2.44 1.71 28.85
N GLU A 168 -1.91 1.21 29.94
CA GLU A 168 -2.58 1.08 31.22
C GLU A 168 -1.91 1.99 32.26
N HIS A 169 -2.69 2.76 33.02
CA HIS A 169 -2.19 3.61 34.08
C HIS A 169 -2.11 2.83 35.39
N GLN A 170 -0.95 2.84 36.03
CA GLN A 170 -0.67 2.11 37.28
C GLN A 170 -0.54 3.02 38.51
N GLY A 171 -0.99 4.29 38.39
CA GLY A 171 -0.88 5.31 39.43
C GLY A 171 0.52 5.97 39.49
N GLY A 172 0.57 7.22 39.93
CA GLY A 172 1.83 7.97 40.06
C GLY A 172 2.54 8.25 38.74
N GLY A 173 1.78 8.34 37.64
CA GLY A 173 2.35 8.55 36.29
C GLY A 173 3.08 7.33 35.71
N ARG A 174 2.93 6.16 36.35
CA ARG A 174 3.49 4.91 35.85
C ARG A 174 2.57 4.26 34.84
N LEU A 175 3.15 3.82 33.72
CA LEU A 175 2.42 3.23 32.60
C LEU A 175 2.95 1.83 32.27
N LEU A 176 2.02 0.91 31.96
CA LEU A 176 2.29 -0.35 31.28
C LEU A 176 1.92 -0.17 29.79
N VAL A 177 2.86 -0.47 28.90
CA VAL A 177 2.63 -0.43 27.45
C VAL A 177 2.57 -1.84 26.90
N THR A 178 1.45 -2.18 26.27
CA THR A 178 1.22 -3.49 25.65
C THR A 178 1.18 -3.33 24.13
N ASP A 179 1.85 -4.27 23.44
CA ASP A 179 1.81 -4.39 21.97
C ASP A 179 1.38 -5.83 21.61
N TYR A 180 0.31 -5.96 20.85
CA TYR A 180 -0.23 -7.25 20.44
C TYR A 180 0.54 -7.82 19.26
N LYS A 181 0.93 -9.09 19.37
CA LYS A 181 1.63 -9.82 18.31
C LYS A 181 0.72 -10.95 17.78
N THR A 182 0.43 -10.88 16.48
CA THR A 182 -0.46 -11.83 15.79
C THR A 182 0.30 -12.79 14.87
N GLY A 183 1.61 -12.58 14.70
CA GLY A 183 2.49 -13.40 13.87
C GLY A 183 2.78 -14.77 14.47
N LYS A 184 3.55 -15.60 13.76
CA LYS A 184 3.94 -16.94 14.22
C LYS A 184 4.85 -16.90 15.44
N ASP A 185 5.79 -15.95 15.42
CA ASP A 185 6.83 -15.83 16.44
C ASP A 185 6.92 -14.40 16.99
N VAL A 186 7.30 -14.28 18.25
CA VAL A 186 7.57 -12.99 18.89
C VAL A 186 9.08 -12.78 18.95
N LYS A 187 9.52 -11.61 18.49
CA LYS A 187 10.93 -11.22 18.61
C LYS A 187 11.33 -11.09 20.08
N ARG A 188 12.42 -11.74 20.47
CA ARG A 188 12.91 -11.68 21.85
C ARG A 188 13.48 -10.32 22.24
N GLN A 189 13.91 -9.52 21.28
CA GLN A 189 14.46 -8.18 21.51
C GLN A 189 13.33 -7.15 21.53
N PRO A 190 13.20 -6.34 22.58
CA PRO A 190 12.09 -5.39 22.75
C PRO A 190 12.35 -4.04 22.07
N SER A 191 13.07 -3.99 20.94
CA SER A 191 13.49 -2.73 20.29
C SER A 191 12.31 -1.82 19.95
N GLN A 192 11.14 -2.38 19.58
CA GLN A 192 9.92 -1.59 19.36
C GLN A 192 9.40 -0.98 20.66
N LEU A 193 9.42 -1.76 21.74
CA LEU A 193 9.01 -1.30 23.07
C LEU A 193 9.97 -0.23 23.62
N TYR A 194 11.24 -0.30 23.30
CA TYR A 194 12.21 0.75 23.66
C TYR A 194 11.88 2.08 22.97
N MET A 195 11.44 2.04 21.71
CA MET A 195 10.94 3.24 21.04
C MET A 195 9.68 3.76 21.73
N TYR A 196 8.76 2.87 22.11
CA TYR A 196 7.56 3.26 22.86
C TYR A 196 7.94 3.90 24.19
N GLN A 197 8.79 3.26 24.98
CA GLN A 197 9.28 3.82 26.24
C GLN A 197 9.83 5.24 26.05
N LYS A 198 10.76 5.42 25.12
CA LYS A 198 11.40 6.73 24.88
C LYS A 198 10.37 7.81 24.52
N ILE A 199 9.44 7.50 23.63
CA ILE A 199 8.47 8.48 23.13
C ILE A 199 7.35 8.74 24.13
N VAL A 200 6.84 7.71 24.81
CA VAL A 200 5.82 7.85 25.85
C VAL A 200 6.33 8.70 27.02
N GLU A 201 7.57 8.48 27.47
CA GLU A 201 8.15 9.27 28.56
C GLU A 201 8.43 10.72 28.19
N LEU A 202 8.58 11.03 26.88
CA LEU A 202 8.81 12.38 26.36
C LEU A 202 7.52 13.12 25.97
N ASP A 203 6.39 12.43 25.80
CA ASP A 203 5.15 13.04 25.32
C ASP A 203 4.47 13.87 26.43
N PRO A 204 4.46 15.22 26.33
CA PRO A 204 3.88 16.07 27.38
C PRO A 204 2.36 15.92 27.51
N ARG A 205 1.67 15.49 26.43
CA ARG A 205 0.20 15.33 26.40
C ARG A 205 -0.29 14.25 27.36
N LEU A 206 0.56 13.26 27.67
CA LEU A 206 0.17 12.17 28.57
C LEU A 206 -0.03 12.63 30.02
N ARG A 207 0.70 13.64 30.47
CA ARG A 207 0.49 14.22 31.80
C ARG A 207 -0.86 14.91 31.91
N GLU A 208 -1.25 15.65 30.86
CA GLU A 208 -2.56 16.31 30.77
C GLU A 208 -3.67 15.26 30.75
N LYS A 209 -3.54 14.24 29.92
CA LYS A 209 -4.51 13.14 29.85
C LYS A 209 -4.68 12.36 31.16
N ILE A 210 -3.59 12.14 31.92
CA ILE A 210 -3.65 11.52 33.25
C ILE A 210 -4.42 12.43 34.22
N ALA A 211 -4.14 13.75 34.21
CA ALA A 211 -4.85 14.70 35.06
C ALA A 211 -6.35 14.77 34.69
N GLU A 212 -6.69 14.77 33.42
CA GLU A 212 -8.08 14.79 32.94
C GLU A 212 -8.84 13.50 33.29
N THR A 213 -8.18 12.34 33.12
CA THR A 213 -8.85 11.04 33.27
C THR A 213 -8.95 10.59 34.73
N TYR A 214 -7.91 10.82 35.53
CA TYR A 214 -7.79 10.31 36.90
C TYR A 214 -7.77 11.41 37.97
N GLY A 215 -7.77 12.68 37.58
CA GLY A 215 -7.62 13.82 38.54
C GLY A 215 -6.20 13.88 39.16
N GLU A 216 -5.24 13.13 38.61
CA GLU A 216 -3.89 12.98 39.18
C GLU A 216 -2.90 13.90 38.48
N ARG A 217 -2.27 14.81 39.22
CA ARG A 217 -1.20 15.67 38.71
C ARG A 217 0.16 15.02 38.93
N VAL A 218 0.80 14.61 37.85
CA VAL A 218 2.10 13.93 37.88
C VAL A 218 3.22 14.84 37.36
N ALA A 219 4.39 14.78 37.98
CA ALA A 219 5.55 15.55 37.55
C ALA A 219 6.14 15.00 36.24
N SER A 220 6.09 13.69 36.07
CA SER A 220 6.58 12.99 34.87
C SER A 220 5.79 11.72 34.62
N VAL A 221 5.81 11.27 33.36
CA VAL A 221 5.30 9.96 32.97
C VAL A 221 6.47 9.00 32.86
N ARG A 222 6.30 7.78 33.34
CA ARG A 222 7.34 6.74 33.29
C ARG A 222 6.72 5.39 32.88
N VAL A 223 7.28 4.77 31.86
CA VAL A 223 6.94 3.39 31.52
C VAL A 223 7.56 2.48 32.56
N SER A 224 6.74 1.81 33.37
CA SER A 224 7.17 0.89 34.41
C SER A 224 7.42 -0.52 33.89
N GLN A 225 6.59 -0.95 32.96
CA GLN A 225 6.67 -2.26 32.30
C GLN A 225 6.26 -2.15 30.85
N MET A 226 6.75 -3.09 30.06
CA MET A 226 6.40 -3.27 28.66
C MET A 226 6.02 -4.72 28.39
N LEU A 227 5.09 -4.95 27.48
CA LEU A 227 4.54 -6.28 27.25
C LEU A 227 4.36 -6.53 25.74
N TYR A 228 4.91 -7.64 25.23
CA TYR A 228 4.39 -8.26 24.03
C TYR A 228 3.37 -9.32 24.41
N TYR A 229 2.13 -9.12 23.99
CA TYR A 229 1.08 -10.12 24.15
C TYR A 229 0.93 -10.92 22.84
N HIS A 230 1.30 -12.20 22.87
CA HIS A 230 1.19 -13.07 21.71
C HIS A 230 -0.20 -13.70 21.63
N VAL A 231 -1.08 -13.09 20.85
CA VAL A 231 -2.49 -13.45 20.74
C VAL A 231 -2.71 -14.91 20.33
N PRO A 232 -1.93 -15.49 19.35
CA PRO A 232 -2.12 -16.90 18.96
C PRO A 232 -1.94 -17.93 20.07
N THR A 233 -1.16 -17.62 21.10
CA THR A 233 -0.86 -18.56 22.19
C THR A 233 -1.27 -18.07 23.57
N ASN A 234 -1.87 -16.88 23.65
CA ASN A 234 -2.21 -16.20 24.91
C ASN A 234 -1.03 -16.10 25.89
N LYS A 235 0.19 -15.88 25.35
CA LYS A 235 1.41 -15.72 26.14
C LYS A 235 1.82 -14.28 26.28
N GLU A 236 2.20 -13.92 27.49
CA GLU A 236 2.74 -12.61 27.83
C GLU A 236 4.27 -12.71 27.91
N TYR A 237 4.94 -11.75 27.25
CA TYR A 237 6.39 -11.55 27.31
C TYR A 237 6.65 -10.20 27.94
N HIS A 238 6.97 -10.23 29.24
CA HIS A 238 7.19 -9.06 30.05
C HIS A 238 8.62 -8.56 29.90
N PHE A 239 8.76 -7.26 29.82
CA PHE A 239 10.03 -6.54 29.81
C PHE A 239 9.96 -5.43 30.84
N GLU A 240 10.96 -5.40 31.70
CA GLU A 240 11.15 -4.27 32.60
C GLU A 240 11.49 -2.99 31.82
N ARG A 241 11.28 -1.85 32.44
CA ARG A 241 11.74 -0.59 31.88
C ARG A 241 13.23 -0.68 31.59
N ALA A 242 13.64 -0.39 30.35
CA ALA A 242 15.03 -0.28 29.99
C ALA A 242 15.71 0.84 30.78
N ASP A 243 16.91 0.62 31.24
CA ASP A 243 17.69 1.64 31.91
C ASP A 243 18.23 2.71 30.92
N ASP A 244 18.86 3.75 31.47
CA ASP A 244 19.33 4.87 30.65
C ASP A 244 20.47 4.46 29.68
N ARG A 245 21.23 3.42 30.02
CA ARG A 245 22.27 2.86 29.14
C ARG A 245 21.67 2.09 27.98
N GLU A 246 20.69 1.23 28.27
CA GLU A 246 20.00 0.44 27.25
C GLU A 246 19.24 1.33 26.27
N ILE A 247 18.50 2.31 26.79
CA ILE A 247 17.79 3.31 25.96
C ILE A 247 18.77 4.18 25.19
N GLY A 248 19.88 4.59 25.81
CA GLY A 248 20.95 5.36 25.16
C GLY A 248 21.51 4.61 23.96
N GLY A 249 21.94 3.36 24.15
CA GLY A 249 22.48 2.54 23.06
C GLY A 249 21.45 2.24 21.95
N PHE A 250 20.19 2.01 22.31
CA PHE A 250 19.10 1.89 21.33
C PHE A 250 18.94 3.20 20.54
N TRP A 251 18.95 4.34 21.23
CA TRP A 251 18.72 5.64 20.61
C TRP A 251 19.87 6.08 19.70
N GLU A 252 21.11 5.81 20.06
CA GLU A 252 22.28 6.00 19.18
C GLU A 252 22.11 5.22 17.86
N ARG A 253 21.59 4.00 17.93
CA ARG A 253 21.27 3.21 16.73
C ARG A 253 20.16 3.86 15.88
N VAL A 254 19.12 4.43 16.52
CA VAL A 254 18.06 5.20 15.85
C VAL A 254 18.65 6.38 15.09
N LEU A 255 19.51 7.17 15.76
CA LEU A 255 20.15 8.34 15.18
C LEU A 255 21.09 7.94 14.02
N GLY A 256 21.86 6.87 14.17
CA GLY A 256 22.73 6.36 13.11
C GLY A 256 21.98 5.95 11.83
N VAL A 257 20.80 5.32 11.99
CA VAL A 257 19.90 5.03 10.87
C VAL A 257 19.34 6.31 10.25
N ALA A 258 18.91 7.26 11.09
CA ALA A 258 18.36 8.52 10.60
C ALA A 258 19.40 9.34 9.83
N ASP A 259 20.64 9.39 10.31
CA ASP A 259 21.76 10.09 9.63
C ASP A 259 22.13 9.40 8.31
N SER A 260 22.07 8.07 8.28
CA SER A 260 22.29 7.33 7.04
C SER A 260 21.19 7.62 5.99
N ILE A 261 19.94 7.74 6.42
CA ILE A 261 18.80 8.13 5.56
C ILE A 261 18.98 9.59 5.07
N LYS A 262 19.33 10.52 5.96
CA LYS A 262 19.61 11.92 5.60
C LYS A 262 20.80 12.03 4.64
N GLY A 263 21.79 11.17 4.83
CA GLY A 263 22.97 11.07 3.96
C GLY A 263 22.73 10.29 2.65
N LEU A 264 21.47 9.92 2.35
CA LEU A 264 21.06 9.19 1.14
C LEU A 264 21.81 7.86 0.92
N LYS A 265 22.16 7.17 2.00
CA LYS A 265 22.85 5.87 1.95
C LYS A 265 21.83 4.75 1.79
N PHE A 266 21.66 4.25 0.57
CA PHE A 266 20.65 3.25 0.25
C PHE A 266 21.21 2.02 -0.48
N ASP A 267 22.43 1.60 -0.15
CA ASP A 267 23.02 0.40 -0.72
C ASP A 267 22.21 -0.84 -0.31
N PRO A 268 22.01 -1.80 -1.23
CA PRO A 268 21.29 -3.02 -0.89
C PRO A 268 22.11 -3.87 0.10
N THR A 269 21.41 -4.48 1.05
CA THR A 269 21.98 -5.48 1.97
C THR A 269 21.40 -6.84 1.60
N PRO A 270 21.99 -7.55 0.61
CA PRO A 270 21.45 -8.83 0.17
C PRO A 270 21.63 -9.90 1.24
N GLY A 271 20.61 -10.75 1.39
CA GLY A 271 20.65 -11.89 2.29
C GLY A 271 19.57 -12.89 1.93
N GLU A 272 19.79 -14.16 2.24
CA GLU A 272 18.90 -15.24 1.82
C GLU A 272 17.45 -15.02 2.31
N MET A 273 17.27 -14.70 3.58
CA MET A 273 15.94 -14.55 4.18
C MET A 273 15.23 -13.29 3.74
N GLN A 274 15.89 -12.13 3.82
CA GLN A 274 15.27 -10.85 3.46
C GLN A 274 14.99 -10.73 1.96
N CYS A 275 15.86 -11.29 1.12
CA CYS A 275 15.67 -11.26 -0.33
C CYS A 275 14.61 -12.26 -0.81
N LYS A 276 14.42 -13.38 -0.11
CA LYS A 276 13.42 -14.39 -0.47
C LYS A 276 12.02 -13.80 -0.61
N TRP A 277 11.66 -12.86 0.27
CA TRP A 277 10.33 -12.26 0.37
C TRP A 277 10.28 -10.78 -0.05
N CYS A 278 11.32 -10.30 -0.74
CA CYS A 278 11.39 -8.90 -1.18
C CYS A 278 10.55 -8.69 -2.44
N ASP A 279 9.61 -7.74 -2.39
CA ASP A 279 8.76 -7.39 -3.53
C ASP A 279 9.52 -6.61 -4.62
N TYR A 280 10.67 -6.05 -4.26
CA TYR A 280 11.46 -5.20 -5.16
C TYR A 280 12.59 -5.93 -5.86
N LYS A 281 12.59 -7.28 -5.89
CA LYS A 281 13.63 -8.08 -6.56
C LYS A 281 13.88 -7.68 -8.00
N ALA A 282 12.78 -7.41 -8.72
CA ALA A 282 12.85 -7.01 -10.13
C ALA A 282 13.47 -5.63 -10.36
N LEU A 283 13.54 -4.80 -9.31
CA LEU A 283 14.12 -3.45 -9.34
C LEU A 283 15.49 -3.41 -8.67
N CYS A 284 15.85 -4.48 -7.94
CA CYS A 284 17.07 -4.53 -7.16
C CYS A 284 18.28 -4.85 -8.05
N PRO A 285 19.33 -4.01 -8.07
CA PRO A 285 20.52 -4.25 -8.85
C PRO A 285 21.21 -5.60 -8.52
N HIS A 286 21.02 -6.12 -7.30
CA HIS A 286 21.54 -7.43 -6.91
C HIS A 286 20.80 -8.59 -7.60
N PHE A 287 19.53 -8.42 -8.00
CA PHE A 287 18.70 -9.46 -8.64
C PHE A 287 18.27 -9.06 -10.06
N TYR A 288 19.14 -8.48 -10.84
CA TYR A 288 18.84 -8.10 -12.21
C TYR A 288 18.41 -9.31 -13.05
N GLY A 289 17.24 -9.23 -13.69
CA GLY A 289 16.70 -10.30 -14.52
C GLY A 289 16.41 -11.62 -13.77
N GLY A 290 16.27 -11.57 -12.42
CA GLY A 290 16.06 -12.75 -11.58
C GLY A 290 17.34 -13.51 -11.22
N HIS A 291 18.51 -13.05 -11.71
CA HIS A 291 19.80 -13.63 -11.38
C HIS A 291 20.61 -12.72 -10.44
N PRO A 292 21.25 -13.26 -9.38
CA PRO A 292 22.13 -12.48 -8.51
C PRO A 292 23.32 -11.93 -9.31
N ARG A 293 23.61 -10.62 -9.16
CA ARG A 293 24.83 -10.02 -9.70
C ARG A 293 25.78 -9.58 -8.58
N PRO A 294 27.10 -9.72 -8.75
CA PRO A 294 28.05 -9.17 -7.81
C PRO A 294 27.92 -7.65 -7.72
N LEU A 295 27.80 -7.11 -6.51
CA LEU A 295 27.66 -5.66 -6.21
C LEU A 295 28.77 -4.79 -6.83
N GLN A 296 29.93 -5.38 -7.10
CA GLN A 296 31.13 -4.68 -7.59
C GLN A 296 31.06 -4.25 -9.07
N THR A 297 30.03 -4.68 -9.83
CA THR A 297 29.94 -4.45 -11.28
C THR A 297 28.87 -3.46 -11.71
N LEU A 298 28.16 -2.83 -10.77
CA LEU A 298 27.06 -1.91 -11.10
C LEU A 298 27.54 -0.46 -10.99
N PRO A 299 27.48 0.33 -12.10
CA PRO A 299 27.64 1.77 -12.01
C PRO A 299 26.54 2.36 -11.14
N ALA A 300 26.89 3.28 -10.24
CA ALA A 300 25.89 4.03 -9.50
C ALA A 300 24.93 4.71 -10.48
N ALA A 301 23.62 4.46 -10.31
CA ALA A 301 22.52 5.18 -10.93
C ALA A 301 22.37 5.16 -12.47
N GLN A 302 22.44 3.99 -13.10
CA GLN A 302 21.76 3.81 -14.40
C GLN A 302 20.56 2.89 -14.18
N GLU A 303 19.33 3.41 -14.28
CA GLU A 303 18.16 2.58 -14.52
C GLU A 303 18.34 1.91 -15.88
N HIS A 304 18.68 0.63 -15.87
CA HIS A 304 18.82 -0.12 -17.11
C HIS A 304 17.47 -0.20 -17.82
N ILE A 305 17.46 0.09 -19.10
CA ILE A 305 16.24 0.09 -19.93
C ILE A 305 15.45 -1.21 -19.81
N GLU A 306 16.12 -2.35 -19.61
CA GLU A 306 15.49 -3.65 -19.44
C GLU A 306 14.62 -3.73 -18.16
N ILE A 307 15.05 -3.08 -17.06
CA ILE A 307 14.25 -3.00 -15.83
C ILE A 307 12.98 -2.18 -16.07
N LEU A 308 13.12 -1.09 -16.82
CA LEU A 308 11.97 -0.25 -17.19
C LEU A 308 11.02 -0.99 -18.12
N VAL A 309 11.54 -1.76 -19.09
CA VAL A 309 10.74 -2.59 -19.99
C VAL A 309 9.97 -3.65 -19.22
N ASP A 310 10.62 -4.38 -18.31
CA ASP A 310 9.96 -5.39 -17.47
C ASP A 310 8.92 -4.77 -16.54
N ARG A 311 9.21 -3.59 -15.98
CA ARG A 311 8.26 -2.83 -15.17
C ARG A 311 7.06 -2.39 -15.99
N TYR A 312 7.31 -1.87 -17.19
CA TYR A 312 6.25 -1.47 -18.11
C TYR A 312 5.36 -2.68 -18.48
N GLY A 313 5.97 -3.82 -18.84
CA GLY A 313 5.24 -5.05 -19.15
C GLY A 313 4.30 -5.47 -18.02
N ARG A 314 4.82 -5.56 -16.78
CA ARG A 314 3.99 -5.91 -15.61
C ARG A 314 2.88 -4.90 -15.33
N LEU A 315 3.13 -3.61 -15.51
CA LEU A 315 2.10 -2.58 -15.34
C LEU A 315 1.03 -2.70 -16.43
N LYS A 316 1.43 -3.04 -17.65
CA LYS A 316 0.52 -3.28 -18.77
C LYS A 316 -0.37 -4.50 -18.53
N GLU A 317 0.20 -5.62 -18.09
CA GLU A 317 -0.56 -6.82 -17.71
C GLU A 317 -1.59 -6.52 -16.62
N LYS A 318 -1.19 -5.79 -15.56
CA LYS A 318 -2.14 -5.35 -14.51
C LYS A 318 -3.23 -4.43 -15.03
N MET A 319 -2.89 -3.53 -15.94
CA MET A 319 -3.86 -2.64 -16.55
C MET A 319 -4.89 -3.43 -17.36
N ASP A 320 -4.44 -4.41 -18.13
CA ASP A 320 -5.31 -5.26 -18.95
C ASP A 320 -6.22 -6.13 -18.06
N GLU A 321 -5.71 -6.66 -16.93
CA GLU A 321 -6.51 -7.39 -15.93
C GLU A 321 -7.57 -6.47 -15.27
N ILE A 322 -7.19 -5.26 -14.86
CA ILE A 322 -8.13 -4.29 -14.28
C ILE A 322 -9.18 -3.86 -15.32
N GLN A 323 -8.79 -3.69 -16.60
CA GLN A 323 -9.72 -3.36 -17.67
C GLN A 323 -10.72 -4.49 -17.90
N ALA A 324 -10.30 -5.75 -17.84
CA ALA A 324 -11.19 -6.90 -17.95
C ALA A 324 -12.21 -6.95 -16.80
N GLN A 325 -11.75 -6.74 -15.55
CA GLN A 325 -12.63 -6.68 -14.38
C GLN A 325 -13.63 -5.51 -14.48
N LEU A 326 -13.16 -4.34 -14.93
CA LEU A 326 -14.01 -3.17 -15.12
C LEU A 326 -15.07 -3.42 -16.21
N ALA A 327 -14.70 -4.09 -17.30
CA ALA A 327 -15.64 -4.46 -18.36
C ALA A 327 -16.71 -5.42 -17.84
N GLU A 328 -16.34 -6.42 -17.05
CA GLU A 328 -17.26 -7.37 -16.43
C GLU A 328 -18.27 -6.67 -15.51
N VAL A 329 -17.79 -5.81 -14.60
CA VAL A 329 -18.64 -5.03 -13.68
C VAL A 329 -19.54 -4.06 -14.47
N THR A 330 -19.01 -3.44 -15.54
CA THR A 330 -19.79 -2.55 -16.43
C THR A 330 -20.94 -3.31 -17.08
N GLU A 331 -20.70 -4.53 -17.54
CA GLU A 331 -21.74 -5.37 -18.12
C GLU A 331 -22.79 -5.78 -17.08
N GLN A 332 -22.36 -6.14 -15.86
CA GLN A 332 -23.28 -6.49 -14.77
C GLN A 332 -24.18 -5.30 -14.41
N ILE A 333 -23.62 -4.09 -14.27
CA ILE A 333 -24.40 -2.87 -14.03
C ILE A 333 -25.35 -2.59 -15.20
N GLY A 334 -24.88 -2.74 -16.45
CA GLY A 334 -25.69 -2.53 -17.65
C GLY A 334 -26.86 -3.50 -17.76
N ARG A 335 -26.70 -4.75 -17.31
CA ARG A 335 -27.78 -5.74 -17.23
C ARG A 335 -28.78 -5.41 -16.11
N ALA A 336 -28.31 -4.95 -14.96
CA ALA A 336 -29.15 -4.59 -13.82
C ALA A 336 -29.95 -3.31 -14.07
N ALA A 337 -29.34 -2.32 -14.74
CA ALA A 337 -29.92 -1.02 -15.04
C ALA A 337 -30.71 -1.03 -16.37
N LYS A 338 -31.83 -1.73 -16.41
CA LYS A 338 -32.60 -2.00 -17.64
C LYS A 338 -33.00 -0.73 -18.42
N ASP A 339 -33.33 0.36 -17.75
CA ASP A 339 -33.89 1.60 -18.36
C ASP A 339 -32.95 2.83 -18.23
N GLY A 340 -31.73 2.62 -17.78
CA GLY A 340 -30.85 3.73 -17.40
C GLY A 340 -31.25 4.32 -16.04
N GLY A 341 -30.53 5.35 -15.57
CA GLY A 341 -30.84 5.99 -14.32
C GLY A 341 -29.64 6.25 -13.43
N GLU A 342 -29.89 6.70 -12.20
CA GLU A 342 -28.85 6.96 -11.20
C GLU A 342 -28.95 5.95 -10.06
N TYR A 343 -27.83 5.30 -9.76
CA TYR A 343 -27.72 4.21 -8.80
C TYR A 343 -26.67 4.56 -7.75
N ALA A 344 -27.01 4.44 -6.48
CA ALA A 344 -26.15 4.79 -5.37
C ALA A 344 -25.62 3.52 -4.67
N GLY A 345 -24.32 3.35 -4.65
CA GLY A 345 -23.59 2.45 -3.75
C GLY A 345 -23.28 3.14 -2.43
N ASN A 346 -22.49 2.52 -1.56
CA ASN A 346 -22.08 3.10 -0.28
C ASN A 346 -21.20 4.36 -0.47
N SER A 347 -20.18 4.27 -1.32
CA SER A 347 -19.17 5.34 -1.51
C SER A 347 -19.23 6.02 -2.88
N TYR A 348 -19.96 5.47 -3.83
CA TYR A 348 -20.03 5.97 -5.21
C TYR A 348 -21.47 6.03 -5.71
N THR A 349 -21.71 6.97 -6.63
CA THR A 349 -22.92 7.03 -7.45
C THR A 349 -22.57 6.74 -8.89
N ALA A 350 -23.40 5.96 -9.58
CA ALA A 350 -23.24 5.64 -11.01
C ALA A 350 -24.46 6.17 -11.78
N ARG A 351 -24.20 6.98 -12.80
CA ARG A 351 -25.24 7.36 -13.79
C ARG A 351 -25.09 6.47 -15.02
N VAL A 352 -26.09 5.67 -15.28
CA VAL A 352 -26.14 4.74 -16.42
C VAL A 352 -26.99 5.35 -17.51
N SER A 353 -26.44 5.47 -18.72
CA SER A 353 -27.16 5.90 -19.90
C SER A 353 -26.95 4.90 -21.02
N LYS A 354 -27.97 4.67 -21.84
CA LYS A 354 -27.89 3.84 -23.05
C LYS A 354 -27.65 4.76 -24.23
N ALA A 355 -26.45 4.70 -24.80
CA ALA A 355 -26.12 5.36 -26.04
C ALA A 355 -26.10 4.34 -27.18
N HIS A 356 -26.70 4.69 -28.30
CA HIS A 356 -26.58 3.90 -29.52
C HIS A 356 -25.34 4.35 -30.28
N LYS A 357 -24.40 3.45 -30.50
CA LYS A 357 -23.19 3.71 -31.31
C LYS A 357 -23.27 2.86 -32.58
N TRP A 358 -22.95 3.49 -33.72
CA TRP A 358 -22.81 2.79 -34.98
C TRP A 358 -21.49 2.02 -35.01
N ALA A 359 -21.54 0.77 -35.45
CA ALA A 359 -20.34 -0.01 -35.77
C ALA A 359 -20.36 -0.39 -37.23
N PHE A 360 -19.22 -0.31 -37.87
CA PHE A 360 -19.03 -0.60 -39.29
C PHE A 360 -18.05 -1.79 -39.40
N PRO A 361 -18.53 -3.02 -39.39
CA PRO A 361 -17.70 -4.21 -39.40
C PRO A 361 -16.96 -4.43 -40.72
N ASP A 362 -17.56 -4.04 -41.85
CA ASP A 362 -16.97 -4.13 -43.17
C ASP A 362 -16.39 -2.77 -43.60
N ARG A 363 -15.10 -2.65 -43.45
CA ARG A 363 -14.37 -1.41 -43.76
C ARG A 363 -14.29 -1.13 -45.25
N GLU A 364 -14.18 -2.16 -46.09
CA GLU A 364 -14.05 -2.02 -47.53
C GLU A 364 -15.38 -1.56 -48.17
N ALA A 365 -16.49 -2.15 -47.72
CA ALA A 365 -17.81 -1.72 -48.14
C ALA A 365 -18.09 -0.27 -47.77
N VAL A 366 -17.67 0.19 -46.56
CA VAL A 366 -17.78 1.61 -46.15
C VAL A 366 -16.94 2.53 -47.02
N ILE A 367 -15.71 2.15 -47.35
CA ILE A 367 -14.84 2.92 -48.27
C ILE A 367 -15.48 3.01 -49.64
N GLY A 368 -16.06 1.92 -50.17
CA GLY A 368 -16.78 1.91 -51.43
C GLY A 368 -17.93 2.93 -51.48
N VAL A 369 -18.76 2.95 -50.42
CA VAL A 369 -19.85 3.95 -50.31
C VAL A 369 -19.31 5.36 -50.17
N LEU A 370 -18.29 5.62 -49.38
CA LEU A 370 -17.69 6.93 -49.19
C LEU A 370 -17.10 7.49 -50.54
N ASN A 371 -16.46 6.62 -51.34
CA ASN A 371 -15.93 7.01 -52.65
C ASN A 371 -17.04 7.26 -53.65
N GLN A 372 -18.13 6.49 -53.65
CA GLN A 372 -19.27 6.67 -54.56
C GLN A 372 -19.92 8.04 -54.42
N PHE A 373 -19.87 8.64 -53.21
CA PHE A 373 -20.47 9.93 -52.90
C PHE A 373 -19.46 11.04 -52.68
N ASP A 374 -18.17 10.85 -53.04
CA ASP A 374 -17.06 11.79 -52.88
C ASP A 374 -16.87 12.26 -51.42
N LEU A 375 -17.17 11.38 -50.45
CA LEU A 375 -17.13 11.63 -49.00
C LEU A 375 -15.84 11.11 -48.34
N TYR A 376 -15.01 10.38 -49.08
CA TYR A 376 -13.83 9.71 -48.51
C TYR A 376 -12.86 10.70 -47.88
N GLN A 377 -12.62 11.85 -48.52
CA GLN A 377 -11.74 12.88 -47.96
C GLN A 377 -12.28 13.56 -46.71
N ARG A 378 -13.61 13.64 -46.56
CA ARG A 378 -14.26 14.14 -45.33
C ARG A 378 -14.20 13.15 -44.18
N ALA A 379 -13.98 11.86 -44.44
CA ALA A 379 -13.83 10.79 -43.50
C ALA A 379 -12.37 10.34 -43.34
N MET A 380 -11.38 11.21 -43.60
CA MET A 380 -9.95 10.92 -43.77
C MET A 380 -9.24 10.24 -42.58
N SER A 381 -9.82 10.23 -41.40
CA SER A 381 -9.51 9.20 -40.42
C SER A 381 -10.68 8.22 -40.42
N LEU A 382 -10.56 7.03 -41.02
CA LEU A 382 -11.52 5.94 -40.92
C LEU A 382 -11.63 5.43 -39.46
N THR A 383 -11.78 6.38 -38.55
CA THR A 383 -12.16 6.14 -37.14
C THR A 383 -13.68 6.19 -37.08
N LEU A 384 -14.25 5.48 -36.10
CA LEU A 384 -15.69 5.54 -35.79
C LEU A 384 -16.20 6.99 -35.67
N SER A 385 -15.39 7.91 -35.14
CA SER A 385 -15.70 9.33 -35.00
C SER A 385 -15.74 10.07 -36.35
N GLY A 386 -14.87 9.72 -37.32
CA GLY A 386 -14.87 10.34 -38.64
C GLY A 386 -16.12 9.96 -39.45
N ILE A 387 -16.51 8.67 -39.45
CA ILE A 387 -17.72 8.20 -40.17
C ILE A 387 -18.99 8.71 -39.46
N SER A 388 -19.04 8.73 -38.14
CA SER A 388 -20.15 9.34 -37.40
C SER A 388 -20.32 10.81 -37.70
N GLY A 389 -19.20 11.58 -37.78
CA GLY A 389 -19.24 12.99 -38.17
C GLY A 389 -19.78 13.22 -39.57
N VAL A 390 -19.53 12.29 -40.52
CA VAL A 390 -20.14 12.35 -41.87
C VAL A 390 -21.64 12.05 -41.81
N LEU A 391 -22.05 11.07 -41.03
CA LEU A 391 -23.49 10.72 -40.83
C LEU A 391 -24.28 11.86 -40.18
N ASP A 392 -23.66 12.66 -39.31
CA ASP A 392 -24.28 13.79 -38.61
C ASP A 392 -24.25 15.09 -39.44
N SER A 393 -23.59 15.09 -40.60
CA SER A 393 -23.51 16.29 -41.49
C SER A 393 -24.86 16.62 -42.11
N ALA A 394 -25.23 17.90 -42.06
CA ALA A 394 -26.47 18.40 -42.67
C ALA A 394 -26.48 18.32 -44.20
N ASP A 395 -25.31 18.29 -44.86
CA ASP A 395 -25.14 18.27 -46.30
C ASP A 395 -25.12 16.86 -46.88
N LEU A 396 -25.32 15.83 -46.07
CA LEU A 396 -25.31 14.46 -46.54
C LEU A 396 -26.65 14.10 -47.21
N SER A 397 -26.56 13.65 -48.48
CA SER A 397 -27.78 13.23 -49.24
C SER A 397 -28.43 12.00 -48.52
N GLU A 398 -29.75 11.93 -48.60
CA GLU A 398 -30.53 10.83 -48.04
C GLU A 398 -30.09 9.47 -48.60
N GLU A 399 -29.72 9.40 -49.88
CA GLU A 399 -29.25 8.17 -50.53
C GLU A 399 -27.89 7.75 -49.97
N ALA A 400 -26.95 8.66 -49.77
CA ALA A 400 -25.63 8.39 -49.18
C ALA A 400 -25.80 7.94 -47.71
N ARG A 401 -26.66 8.62 -46.95
CA ARG A 401 -26.99 8.27 -45.58
C ARG A 401 -27.52 6.84 -45.48
N ARG A 402 -28.49 6.50 -46.35
CA ARG A 402 -29.08 5.14 -46.40
C ARG A 402 -28.03 4.09 -46.70
N LYS A 403 -27.18 4.28 -47.71
CA LYS A 403 -26.16 3.31 -48.12
C LYS A 403 -25.05 3.14 -47.03
N LEU A 404 -24.68 4.19 -46.30
CA LEU A 404 -23.76 4.08 -45.18
C LEU A 404 -24.39 3.30 -44.01
N LEU A 405 -25.67 3.54 -43.74
CA LEU A 405 -26.40 2.82 -42.66
C LEU A 405 -26.68 1.35 -43.00
N GLU A 406 -26.76 0.98 -44.27
CA GLU A 406 -26.84 -0.42 -44.72
C GLU A 406 -25.56 -1.22 -44.35
N GLN A 407 -24.39 -0.53 -44.24
CA GLN A 407 -23.13 -1.14 -43.81
C GLN A 407 -22.93 -1.06 -42.29
N ALA A 408 -23.85 -0.46 -41.56
CA ALA A 408 -23.74 -0.26 -40.14
C ALA A 408 -24.50 -1.31 -39.33
N VAL A 409 -23.90 -1.74 -38.23
CA VAL A 409 -24.57 -2.54 -37.20
C VAL A 409 -24.86 -1.64 -36.01
N LYS A 410 -26.11 -1.52 -35.63
CA LYS A 410 -26.51 -0.76 -34.45
C LYS A 410 -26.15 -1.55 -33.19
N LYS A 411 -25.14 -1.06 -32.44
CA LYS A 411 -24.76 -1.62 -31.14
C LYS A 411 -25.28 -0.73 -30.03
N THR A 412 -25.90 -1.32 -29.02
CA THR A 412 -26.23 -0.61 -27.78
C THR A 412 -24.97 -0.59 -26.91
N ALA A 413 -24.42 0.58 -26.64
CA ALA A 413 -23.36 0.75 -25.69
C ALA A 413 -23.94 1.25 -24.37
N VAL A 414 -23.50 0.66 -23.27
CA VAL A 414 -23.80 1.16 -21.92
C VAL A 414 -22.69 2.10 -21.54
N GLU A 415 -23.04 3.34 -21.26
CA GLU A 415 -22.11 4.34 -20.74
C GLU A 415 -22.39 4.55 -19.28
N ILE A 416 -21.36 4.35 -18.44
CA ILE A 416 -21.46 4.47 -16.99
C ILE A 416 -20.53 5.59 -16.55
N LYS A 417 -21.09 6.63 -15.94
CA LYS A 417 -20.31 7.67 -15.23
C LYS A 417 -20.41 7.42 -13.75
N VAL A 418 -19.28 7.35 -13.08
CA VAL A 418 -19.19 7.08 -11.64
C VAL A 418 -18.58 8.28 -10.96
N GLU A 419 -19.21 8.77 -9.90
CA GLU A 419 -18.73 9.88 -9.07
C GLU A 419 -18.62 9.44 -7.62
N ARG A 420 -17.56 9.88 -6.95
CA ARG A 420 -17.38 9.62 -5.51
C ARG A 420 -18.29 10.54 -4.70
N LYS A 421 -18.98 10.01 -3.71
CA LYS A 421 -19.80 10.82 -2.80
C LYS A 421 -18.93 11.77 -1.97
N PRO A 422 -19.35 13.03 -1.80
CA PRO A 422 -18.63 13.97 -0.92
C PRO A 422 -18.63 13.44 0.52
N GLY A 423 -17.46 13.36 1.14
CA GLY A 423 -17.32 13.01 2.56
C GLY A 423 -17.15 11.52 2.88
N THR A 424 -16.92 10.64 1.88
CA THR A 424 -16.53 9.22 2.09
C THR A 424 -15.05 8.96 1.76
#